data_bde048fc3bb2fd596256ccb5cd7bf952
#
_entry.id   bde048fc3bb2fd596256ccb5cd7bf952
#
_cell.length_a   1.000
_cell.length_b   1.000
_cell.length_c   1.000
_cell.angle_alpha   90.00
_cell.angle_beta   90.00
_cell.angle_gamma   90.00
#
_symmetry.space_group_name_H-M   'P 1'
#
loop_
_entity.id
_entity.type
_entity.pdbx_description
1 polymer ?
#
loop_
_entity_poly.entity_id
_entity_poly.type
_entity_poly.pdbx_seq_one_letter_code
_entity_poly.pdbx_strand_id
1 'polypeptide(L)'
;VLGQLLRREGRMAELATEGTDIKLDWVDGVEKALQHPEWLAAAEDEAAGIVAQGIRHIIWSGMGGSVQTIYALKGMGYLDEPQMAIFPLDSTDPASLNRVVFDIAARERVTLAPERVTTEDVQRILSKTMMIGVAMGMTSEEPITHLEWFDGLLNEYQIPDPGSHIQVMTLPDSYLDRFARARGSRMVPIQLDGENHTGG
;
A
#
# COMPACT_ATOMS: atom_id res chain seq x y z
N VAL A 1 -15.93 -11.97 27.25
CA VAL A 1 -15.30 -10.96 26.37
C VAL A 1 -15.43 -11.38 24.92
N LEU A 2 -14.81 -12.50 24.48
CA LEU A 2 -14.84 -12.93 23.07
C LEU A 2 -16.26 -13.08 22.50
N GLY A 3 -17.18 -13.71 23.26
CA GLY A 3 -18.58 -13.85 22.84
C GLY A 3 -19.31 -12.50 22.68
N GLN A 4 -18.99 -11.49 23.49
CA GLN A 4 -19.53 -10.14 23.32
C GLN A 4 -18.97 -9.42 22.08
N LEU A 5 -17.67 -9.61 21.79
CA LEU A 5 -17.05 -9.11 20.57
C LEU A 5 -17.73 -9.67 19.33
N LEU A 6 -17.82 -11.00 19.25
CA LEU A 6 -18.40 -11.69 18.08
C LEU A 6 -19.88 -11.35 17.84
N ARG A 7 -20.65 -11.14 18.93
CA ARG A 7 -22.06 -10.73 18.82
C ARG A 7 -22.29 -9.22 18.81
N ARG A 8 -21.20 -8.43 18.92
CA ARG A 8 -21.24 -6.97 18.94
C ARG A 8 -22.21 -6.44 20.00
N GLU A 9 -22.12 -6.99 21.22
CA GLU A 9 -23.08 -6.67 22.32
C GLU A 9 -22.37 -6.38 23.65
N GLY A 10 -23.15 -5.90 24.63
CA GLY A 10 -22.70 -5.67 25.99
C GLY A 10 -21.56 -4.66 26.10
N ARG A 11 -20.69 -4.84 27.09
CA ARG A 11 -19.61 -3.89 27.37
C ARG A 11 -18.67 -3.65 26.21
N MET A 12 -18.45 -4.65 25.36
CA MET A 12 -17.57 -4.51 24.19
C MET A 12 -18.19 -3.60 23.12
N ALA A 13 -19.49 -3.74 22.88
CA ALA A 13 -20.21 -2.84 21.98
C ALA A 13 -20.23 -1.40 22.52
N GLU A 14 -20.50 -1.22 23.83
CA GLU A 14 -20.45 0.10 24.47
C GLU A 14 -19.10 0.80 24.29
N LEU A 15 -18.00 0.07 24.51
CA LEU A 15 -16.64 0.62 24.36
C LEU A 15 -16.26 0.93 22.92
N ALA A 16 -16.85 0.22 21.97
CA ALA A 16 -16.58 0.38 20.53
C ALA A 16 -17.58 1.31 19.84
N THR A 17 -18.53 1.92 20.59
CA THR A 17 -19.52 2.82 20.01
C THR A 17 -18.96 4.23 19.84
N GLU A 18 -19.01 4.72 18.61
CA GLU A 18 -18.71 6.09 18.25
C GLU A 18 -19.97 6.74 17.63
N GLY A 19 -20.54 7.74 18.31
CA GLY A 19 -21.83 8.31 17.91
C GLY A 19 -22.94 7.27 18.05
N THR A 20 -23.51 6.82 16.93
CA THR A 20 -24.55 5.79 16.86
C THR A 20 -24.03 4.41 16.41
N ASP A 21 -22.76 4.31 16.04
CA ASP A 21 -22.21 3.17 15.32
C ASP A 21 -21.27 2.34 16.19
N ILE A 22 -21.38 1.03 16.08
CA ILE A 22 -20.51 0.08 16.75
C ILE A 22 -19.35 -0.25 15.81
N LYS A 23 -18.12 0.15 16.16
CA LYS A 23 -16.90 -0.03 15.36
C LYS A 23 -16.22 -1.38 15.64
N LEU A 24 -16.86 -2.48 15.26
CA LEU A 24 -16.36 -3.85 15.43
C LEU A 24 -16.38 -4.66 14.11
N ASP A 25 -16.35 -4.01 12.96
CA ASP A 25 -16.43 -4.68 11.65
C ASP A 25 -15.20 -5.51 11.34
N TRP A 26 -14.07 -5.21 11.96
CA TRP A 26 -12.81 -5.94 11.84
C TRP A 26 -12.82 -7.33 12.53
N VAL A 27 -13.75 -7.56 13.46
CA VAL A 27 -13.73 -8.76 14.33
C VAL A 27 -13.95 -10.05 13.55
N ASP A 28 -14.75 -10.02 12.50
CA ASP A 28 -15.09 -11.16 11.65
C ASP A 28 -14.51 -11.03 10.22
N GLY A 29 -13.63 -10.06 10.00
CA GLY A 29 -13.06 -9.76 8.67
C GLY A 29 -12.35 -10.96 8.02
N VAL A 30 -11.60 -11.75 8.79
CA VAL A 30 -10.92 -12.95 8.29
C VAL A 30 -11.94 -14.03 7.90
N GLU A 31 -12.95 -14.27 8.73
CA GLU A 31 -14.00 -15.25 8.44
C GLU A 31 -14.78 -14.86 7.17
N LYS A 32 -15.13 -13.59 7.02
CA LYS A 32 -15.77 -13.05 5.83
C LYS A 32 -14.89 -13.22 4.59
N ALA A 33 -13.61 -12.88 4.67
CA ALA A 33 -12.69 -13.06 3.55
C ALA A 33 -12.58 -14.53 3.12
N LEU A 34 -12.62 -15.48 4.06
CA LEU A 34 -12.63 -16.90 3.75
C LEU A 34 -13.95 -17.39 3.11
N GLN A 35 -15.05 -16.69 3.36
CA GLN A 35 -16.35 -16.96 2.71
C GLN A 35 -16.43 -16.40 1.28
N HIS A 36 -15.47 -15.54 0.90
CA HIS A 36 -15.38 -14.87 -0.40
C HIS A 36 -14.08 -15.25 -1.14
N PRO A 37 -13.93 -16.51 -1.59
CA PRO A 37 -12.73 -16.98 -2.26
C PRO A 37 -12.43 -16.18 -3.54
N GLU A 38 -13.43 -15.56 -4.15
CA GLU A 38 -13.28 -14.67 -5.30
C GLU A 38 -12.43 -13.43 -4.99
N TRP A 39 -12.42 -12.94 -3.75
CA TRP A 39 -11.56 -11.80 -3.36
C TRP A 39 -10.08 -12.20 -3.33
N LEU A 40 -9.80 -13.42 -2.84
CA LEU A 40 -8.45 -13.96 -2.83
C LEU A 40 -7.96 -14.23 -4.26
N ALA A 41 -8.81 -14.82 -5.09
CA ALA A 41 -8.49 -15.04 -6.50
C ALA A 41 -8.21 -13.72 -7.24
N ALA A 42 -9.01 -12.68 -7.02
CA ALA A 42 -8.78 -11.37 -7.60
C ALA A 42 -7.45 -10.74 -7.13
N ALA A 43 -7.08 -10.93 -5.86
CA ALA A 43 -5.79 -10.45 -5.34
C ALA A 43 -4.60 -11.24 -5.93
N GLU A 44 -4.73 -12.54 -6.13
CA GLU A 44 -3.72 -13.38 -6.80
C GLU A 44 -3.55 -12.98 -8.27
N ASP A 45 -4.62 -12.76 -9.00
CA ASP A 45 -4.59 -12.30 -10.39
C ASP A 45 -3.92 -10.92 -10.51
N GLU A 46 -4.22 -10.02 -9.57
CA GLU A 46 -3.59 -8.71 -9.50
C GLU A 46 -2.09 -8.82 -9.26
N ALA A 47 -1.68 -9.61 -8.27
CA ALA A 47 -0.28 -9.84 -7.97
C ALA A 47 0.47 -10.46 -9.17
N ALA A 48 -0.16 -11.43 -9.84
CA ALA A 48 0.39 -12.04 -11.05
C ALA A 48 0.56 -11.00 -12.18
N GLY A 49 -0.41 -10.11 -12.34
CA GLY A 49 -0.35 -9.00 -13.30
C GLY A 49 0.82 -8.05 -13.03
N ILE A 50 1.04 -7.67 -11.78
CA ILE A 50 2.17 -6.83 -11.35
C ILE A 50 3.50 -7.52 -11.68
N VAL A 51 3.63 -8.80 -11.36
CA VAL A 51 4.84 -9.59 -11.67
C VAL A 51 5.08 -9.68 -13.18
N ALA A 52 4.02 -9.88 -13.97
CA ALA A 52 4.08 -9.97 -15.43
C ALA A 52 4.52 -8.66 -16.10
N GLN A 53 4.22 -7.51 -15.49
CA GLN A 53 4.71 -6.19 -15.94
C GLN A 53 6.22 -5.99 -15.72
N GLY A 54 6.90 -6.91 -15.04
CA GLY A 54 8.32 -6.80 -14.74
C GLY A 54 8.63 -6.10 -13.41
N ILE A 55 7.62 -5.72 -12.64
CA ILE A 55 7.81 -5.14 -11.31
C ILE A 55 8.48 -6.17 -10.38
N ARG A 56 9.44 -5.69 -9.60
CA ARG A 56 10.24 -6.50 -8.65
C ARG A 56 10.33 -5.86 -7.27
N HIS A 57 9.99 -4.60 -7.17
CA HIS A 57 10.05 -3.81 -5.94
C HIS A 57 8.73 -3.09 -5.75
N ILE A 58 8.08 -3.33 -4.62
CA ILE A 58 6.85 -2.63 -4.24
C ILE A 58 7.17 -1.74 -3.03
N ILE A 59 6.96 -0.45 -3.16
CA ILE A 59 6.95 0.49 -2.04
C ILE A 59 5.51 0.55 -1.54
N TRP A 60 5.27 0.01 -0.35
CA TRP A 60 3.95 0.03 0.27
C TRP A 60 3.85 1.23 1.20
N SER A 61 3.16 2.26 0.74
CA SER A 61 3.01 3.52 1.44
C SER A 61 1.67 3.60 2.16
N GLY A 62 1.71 3.86 3.45
CA GLY A 62 0.51 3.97 4.28
C GLY A 62 0.84 4.56 5.64
N MET A 63 -0.18 4.72 6.49
CA MET A 63 -0.04 5.18 7.86
C MET A 63 -0.85 4.29 8.81
N GLY A 64 -0.34 4.08 10.04
CA GLY A 64 -1.03 3.27 11.05
C GLY A 64 -1.31 1.85 10.59
N GLY A 65 -2.54 1.37 10.72
CA GLY A 65 -2.97 0.02 10.35
C GLY A 65 -2.65 -0.37 8.90
N SER A 66 -2.70 0.59 7.99
CA SER A 66 -2.43 0.35 6.56
C SER A 66 -1.01 -0.11 6.25
N VAL A 67 -0.06 0.09 7.15
CA VAL A 67 1.35 -0.29 6.96
C VAL A 67 1.91 -1.18 8.05
N GLN A 68 1.37 -1.15 9.27
CA GLN A 68 1.88 -1.94 10.41
C GLN A 68 1.81 -3.44 10.14
N THR A 69 0.78 -3.92 9.47
CA THR A 69 0.69 -5.33 9.05
C THR A 69 1.83 -5.70 8.10
N ILE A 70 2.18 -4.80 7.18
CA ILE A 70 3.30 -5.02 6.24
C ILE A 70 4.64 -5.08 6.97
N TYR A 71 4.86 -4.21 7.98
CA TYR A 71 6.04 -4.32 8.84
C TYR A 71 6.10 -5.65 9.58
N ALA A 72 4.97 -6.12 10.12
CA ALA A 72 4.91 -7.40 10.80
C ALA A 72 5.24 -8.57 9.86
N LEU A 73 4.64 -8.62 8.67
CA LEU A 73 4.92 -9.65 7.66
C LEU A 73 6.38 -9.61 7.19
N LYS A 74 6.94 -8.41 7.02
CA LYS A 74 8.36 -8.25 6.69
C LYS A 74 9.25 -8.76 7.81
N GLY A 75 8.95 -8.43 9.07
CA GLY A 75 9.67 -8.93 10.24
C GLY A 75 9.62 -10.46 10.38
N MET A 76 8.58 -11.10 9.87
CA MET A 76 8.44 -12.56 9.79
C MET A 76 9.15 -13.17 8.57
N GLY A 77 9.70 -12.37 7.66
CA GLY A 77 10.41 -12.84 6.47
C GLY A 77 9.52 -13.20 5.27
N TYR A 78 8.24 -12.81 5.29
CA TYR A 78 7.31 -13.15 4.20
C TYR A 78 7.37 -12.21 2.98
N LEU A 79 8.06 -11.08 3.08
CA LEU A 79 8.01 -10.03 2.05
C LEU A 79 9.34 -9.77 1.33
N ASP A 80 10.33 -10.62 1.52
CA ASP A 80 11.67 -10.50 0.92
C ASP A 80 12.00 -11.72 0.04
N GLU A 81 11.15 -11.96 -0.95
CA GLU A 81 11.40 -13.02 -1.92
C GLU A 81 12.49 -12.60 -2.93
N PRO A 82 13.26 -13.54 -3.48
CA PRO A 82 14.30 -13.23 -4.47
C PRO A 82 13.79 -12.50 -5.71
N GLN A 83 12.55 -12.77 -6.11
CA GLN A 83 11.94 -12.20 -7.32
C GLN A 83 11.12 -10.95 -7.06
N MET A 84 10.66 -10.73 -5.82
CA MET A 84 9.80 -9.62 -5.44
C MET A 84 10.13 -9.21 -4.00
N ALA A 85 10.23 -7.92 -3.73
CA ALA A 85 10.36 -7.40 -2.39
C ALA A 85 9.38 -6.27 -2.13
N ILE A 86 8.84 -6.23 -0.91
CA ILE A 86 7.95 -5.16 -0.47
C ILE A 86 8.64 -4.33 0.62
N PHE A 87 8.63 -3.01 0.43
CA PHE A 87 9.27 -2.02 1.29
C PHE A 87 8.18 -1.16 1.93
N PRO A 88 7.86 -1.37 3.21
CA PRO A 88 6.92 -0.50 3.91
C PRO A 88 7.49 0.90 4.11
N LEU A 89 6.64 1.92 3.94
CA LEU A 89 6.98 3.33 4.08
C LEU A 89 5.82 4.06 4.75
N ASP A 90 6.06 4.63 5.94
CA ASP A 90 5.07 5.31 6.79
C ASP A 90 5.52 6.69 7.29
N SER A 91 6.60 7.20 6.75
CA SER A 91 7.16 8.47 7.19
C SER A 91 7.67 9.30 6.03
N THR A 92 7.35 10.58 6.04
CA THR A 92 7.89 11.59 5.11
C THR A 92 9.31 12.04 5.47
N ASP A 93 9.91 11.45 6.52
CA ASP A 93 11.31 11.70 6.86
C ASP A 93 12.22 11.26 5.71
N PRO A 94 13.05 12.17 5.16
CA PRO A 94 14.01 11.84 4.10
C PRO A 94 14.90 10.63 4.40
N ALA A 95 15.21 10.37 5.67
CA ALA A 95 16.01 9.19 6.06
C ALA A 95 15.25 7.89 5.80
N SER A 96 13.94 7.86 5.98
CA SER A 96 13.09 6.70 5.70
C SER A 96 12.97 6.45 4.20
N LEU A 97 12.75 7.51 3.41
CA LEU A 97 12.75 7.44 1.95
C LEU A 97 14.10 6.95 1.41
N ASN A 98 15.20 7.53 1.87
CA ASN A 98 16.54 7.16 1.46
C ASN A 98 16.82 5.67 1.75
N ARG A 99 16.40 5.15 2.91
CA ARG A 99 16.57 3.73 3.25
C ARG A 99 15.92 2.83 2.21
N VAL A 100 14.66 3.10 1.85
CA VAL A 100 13.94 2.32 0.83
C VAL A 100 14.66 2.39 -0.51
N VAL A 101 15.08 3.58 -0.94
CA VAL A 101 15.81 3.76 -2.20
C VAL A 101 17.14 3.01 -2.20
N PHE A 102 17.92 3.06 -1.09
CA PHE A 102 19.17 2.32 -0.96
C PHE A 102 18.95 0.81 -0.95
N ASP A 103 17.92 0.31 -0.28
CA ASP A 103 17.60 -1.11 -0.24
C ASP A 103 17.24 -1.64 -1.65
N ILE A 104 16.44 -0.89 -2.42
CA ILE A 104 16.10 -1.23 -3.80
C ILE A 104 17.36 -1.19 -4.69
N ALA A 105 18.17 -0.15 -4.58
CA ALA A 105 19.40 -0.02 -5.35
C ALA A 105 20.38 -1.17 -5.08
N ALA A 106 20.51 -1.59 -3.82
CA ALA A 106 21.34 -2.72 -3.44
C ALA A 106 20.86 -4.03 -4.10
N ARG A 107 19.55 -4.26 -4.18
CA ARG A 107 18.97 -5.43 -4.87
C ARG A 107 19.24 -5.38 -6.38
N GLU A 108 19.23 -4.21 -6.98
CA GLU A 108 19.54 -3.99 -8.41
C GLU A 108 21.05 -3.88 -8.66
N ARG A 109 21.89 -3.97 -7.63
CA ARG A 109 23.35 -3.83 -7.70
C ARG A 109 23.78 -2.49 -8.27
N VAL A 110 23.04 -1.44 -7.93
CA VAL A 110 23.34 -0.05 -8.30
C VAL A 110 24.00 0.66 -7.12
N THR A 111 25.09 1.36 -7.40
CA THR A 111 25.74 2.22 -6.40
C THR A 111 25.20 3.64 -6.52
N LEU A 112 24.44 4.08 -5.50
CA LEU A 112 23.89 5.42 -5.43
C LEU A 112 24.91 6.40 -4.85
N ALA A 113 25.97 6.69 -5.62
CA ALA A 113 26.89 7.78 -5.29
C ALA A 113 26.68 8.91 -6.33
N PRO A 114 26.58 10.18 -5.93
CA PRO A 114 26.25 11.28 -6.84
C PRO A 114 27.14 11.34 -8.10
N GLU A 115 28.40 10.97 -7.95
CA GLU A 115 29.38 10.97 -9.05
C GLU A 115 29.41 9.68 -9.89
N ARG A 116 28.58 8.69 -9.55
CA ARG A 116 28.60 7.35 -10.20
C ARG A 116 27.25 6.90 -10.72
N VAL A 117 26.15 7.38 -10.10
CA VAL A 117 24.81 6.99 -10.55
C VAL A 117 24.50 7.66 -11.90
N THR A 118 24.07 6.85 -12.84
CA THR A 118 23.67 7.33 -14.17
C THR A 118 22.15 7.43 -14.29
N THR A 119 21.67 8.17 -15.28
CA THR A 119 20.25 8.20 -15.61
C THR A 119 19.69 6.82 -15.91
N GLU A 120 20.47 6.00 -16.62
CA GLU A 120 20.13 4.62 -16.97
C GLU A 120 19.98 3.73 -15.71
N ASP A 121 20.84 3.96 -14.71
CA ASP A 121 20.73 3.23 -13.43
C ASP A 121 19.43 3.57 -12.71
N VAL A 122 19.06 4.84 -12.67
CA VAL A 122 17.79 5.29 -12.05
C VAL A 122 16.60 4.76 -12.84
N GLN A 123 16.62 4.86 -14.16
CA GLN A 123 15.56 4.31 -15.01
C GLN A 123 15.40 2.80 -14.82
N ARG A 124 16.50 2.05 -14.68
CA ARG A 124 16.47 0.60 -14.41
C ARG A 124 15.81 0.28 -13.07
N ILE A 125 16.06 1.08 -12.03
CA ILE A 125 15.41 0.94 -10.73
C ILE A 125 13.91 1.26 -10.85
N LEU A 126 13.57 2.41 -11.39
CA LEU A 126 12.20 2.89 -11.49
C LEU A 126 11.33 1.99 -12.36
N SER A 127 11.85 1.49 -13.49
CA SER A 127 11.13 0.57 -14.39
C SER A 127 10.71 -0.76 -13.75
N LYS A 128 11.33 -1.12 -12.62
CA LYS A 128 11.00 -2.34 -11.85
C LYS A 128 10.32 -2.04 -10.52
N THR A 129 10.04 -0.79 -10.25
CA THR A 129 9.46 -0.35 -8.98
C THR A 129 8.03 0.12 -9.18
N MET A 130 7.13 -0.28 -8.29
CA MET A 130 5.77 0.21 -8.17
C MET A 130 5.57 0.81 -6.78
N MET A 131 4.80 1.87 -6.67
CA MET A 131 4.33 2.37 -5.37
C MET A 131 2.84 2.09 -5.21
N ILE A 132 2.48 1.47 -4.07
CA ILE A 132 1.10 1.26 -3.68
C ILE A 132 0.79 2.19 -2.51
N GLY A 133 -0.08 3.17 -2.72
CA GLY A 133 -0.55 4.07 -1.69
C GLY A 133 -1.84 3.56 -1.05
N VAL A 134 -1.84 3.41 0.27
CA VAL A 134 -2.97 2.83 1.01
C VAL A 134 -3.51 3.83 2.03
N ALA A 135 -4.75 4.24 1.88
CA ALA A 135 -5.46 5.07 2.86
C ALA A 135 -6.97 4.90 2.71
N MET A 136 -7.67 4.93 3.85
CA MET A 136 -9.14 4.82 3.93
C MET A 136 -9.90 6.08 3.49
N GLY A 137 -9.27 6.97 2.71
CA GLY A 137 -9.90 8.23 2.31
C GLY A 137 -9.82 9.34 3.35
N MET A 138 -9.17 9.09 4.47
CA MET A 138 -8.85 10.08 5.51
C MET A 138 -7.65 10.94 5.09
N THR A 139 -7.34 11.95 5.90
CA THR A 139 -6.37 13.01 5.61
C THR A 139 -4.92 12.66 5.94
N SER A 140 -4.51 11.40 5.83
CA SER A 140 -3.10 11.02 5.99
C SER A 140 -2.26 11.62 4.86
N GLU A 141 -1.30 12.47 5.22
CA GLU A 141 -0.46 13.18 4.25
C GLU A 141 0.66 12.28 3.69
N GLU A 142 1.08 11.25 4.43
CA GLU A 142 2.21 10.42 4.08
C GLU A 142 2.03 9.70 2.73
N PRO A 143 0.96 8.92 2.49
CA PRO A 143 0.81 8.24 1.21
C PRO A 143 0.62 9.21 0.04
N ILE A 144 0.02 10.37 0.28
CA ILE A 144 -0.14 11.41 -0.75
C ILE A 144 1.24 11.97 -1.14
N THR A 145 2.01 12.41 -0.14
CA THR A 145 3.36 12.96 -0.35
C THR A 145 4.28 11.96 -1.05
N HIS A 146 4.23 10.69 -0.64
CA HIS A 146 5.05 9.64 -1.24
C HIS A 146 4.67 9.39 -2.70
N LEU A 147 3.37 9.34 -3.01
CA LEU A 147 2.88 9.15 -4.37
C LEU A 147 3.23 10.32 -5.28
N GLU A 148 3.09 11.56 -4.81
CA GLU A 148 3.48 12.76 -5.55
C GLU A 148 4.99 12.79 -5.83
N TRP A 149 5.80 12.45 -4.82
CA TRP A 149 7.24 12.31 -4.99
C TRP A 149 7.60 11.23 -6.02
N PHE A 150 6.98 10.05 -5.94
CA PHE A 150 7.26 8.95 -6.85
C PHE A 150 6.81 9.25 -8.29
N ASP A 151 5.62 9.81 -8.47
CA ASP A 151 5.11 10.29 -9.75
C ASP A 151 6.06 11.32 -10.38
N GLY A 152 6.56 12.26 -9.56
CA GLY A 152 7.57 13.23 -9.98
C GLY A 152 8.84 12.57 -10.51
N LEU A 153 9.37 11.54 -9.82
CA LEU A 153 10.54 10.79 -10.27
C LEU A 153 10.28 10.02 -11.58
N LEU A 154 9.13 9.35 -11.70
CA LEU A 154 8.79 8.61 -12.92
C LEU A 154 8.75 9.54 -14.13
N ASN A 155 8.20 10.74 -13.97
CA ASN A 155 8.14 11.75 -15.04
C ASN A 155 9.52 12.38 -15.32
N GLU A 156 10.29 12.73 -14.28
CA GLU A 156 11.65 13.31 -14.43
C GLU A 156 12.57 12.37 -15.20
N TYR A 157 12.52 11.09 -14.89
CA TYR A 157 13.34 10.06 -15.55
C TYR A 157 12.67 9.43 -16.78
N GLN A 158 11.55 9.98 -17.25
CA GLN A 158 10.87 9.60 -18.48
C GLN A 158 10.52 8.09 -18.54
N ILE A 159 10.04 7.54 -17.42
CA ILE A 159 9.59 6.15 -17.39
C ILE A 159 8.33 6.01 -18.26
N PRO A 160 8.31 5.06 -19.20
CA PRO A 160 7.12 4.83 -20.02
C PRO A 160 5.92 4.46 -19.16
N ASP A 161 4.76 5.02 -19.48
CA ASP A 161 3.49 4.76 -18.80
C ASP A 161 3.60 4.89 -17.26
N PRO A 162 3.95 6.08 -16.73
CA PRO A 162 4.20 6.25 -15.30
C PRO A 162 3.01 5.86 -14.43
N GLY A 163 1.78 5.97 -14.95
CA GLY A 163 0.56 5.56 -14.25
C GLY A 163 0.53 4.07 -13.91
N SER A 164 1.11 3.21 -14.73
CA SER A 164 1.17 1.77 -14.48
C SER A 164 2.11 1.36 -13.34
N HIS A 165 2.98 2.28 -12.90
CA HIS A 165 3.86 2.10 -11.75
C HIS A 165 3.25 2.58 -10.43
N ILE A 166 2.03 3.05 -10.47
CA ILE A 166 1.30 3.57 -9.30
C ILE A 166 -0.01 2.82 -9.16
N GLN A 167 -0.28 2.37 -7.94
CA GLN A 167 -1.57 1.81 -7.55
C GLN A 167 -2.04 2.46 -6.25
N VAL A 168 -3.33 2.62 -6.07
CA VAL A 168 -3.89 3.07 -4.80
C VAL A 168 -4.93 2.08 -4.29
N MET A 169 -4.95 1.88 -2.99
CA MET A 169 -6.00 1.15 -2.28
C MET A 169 -6.72 2.14 -1.36
N THR A 170 -7.95 2.43 -1.68
CA THR A 170 -8.68 3.52 -1.01
C THR A 170 -10.18 3.39 -1.19
N LEU A 171 -10.93 4.31 -0.59
CA LEU A 171 -12.36 4.45 -0.83
C LEU A 171 -12.63 5.22 -2.13
N PRO A 172 -13.72 4.91 -2.82
CA PRO A 172 -14.17 5.70 -3.97
C PRO A 172 -14.31 7.19 -3.63
N ASP A 173 -14.00 8.04 -4.59
CA ASP A 173 -14.07 9.51 -4.49
C ASP A 173 -13.16 10.15 -3.42
N SER A 174 -12.25 9.37 -2.83
CA SER A 174 -11.20 9.88 -1.96
C SER A 174 -10.17 10.73 -2.71
N TYR A 175 -9.26 11.37 -1.98
CA TYR A 175 -8.14 12.07 -2.61
C TYR A 175 -7.27 11.13 -3.44
N LEU A 176 -6.92 9.96 -2.91
CA LEU A 176 -6.11 8.97 -3.62
C LEU A 176 -6.80 8.43 -4.88
N ASP A 177 -8.12 8.23 -4.83
CA ASP A 177 -8.88 7.82 -6.01
C ASP A 177 -8.81 8.90 -7.12
N ARG A 178 -9.02 10.18 -6.75
CA ARG A 178 -8.87 11.29 -7.72
C ARG A 178 -7.44 11.41 -8.25
N PHE A 179 -6.44 11.20 -7.39
CA PHE A 179 -5.03 11.18 -7.77
C PHE A 179 -4.75 10.10 -8.82
N ALA A 180 -5.23 8.88 -8.58
CA ALA A 180 -5.06 7.75 -9.50
C ALA A 180 -5.78 7.98 -10.83
N ARG A 181 -7.04 8.42 -10.81
CA ARG A 181 -7.80 8.72 -12.03
C ARG A 181 -7.13 9.78 -12.90
N ALA A 182 -6.57 10.82 -12.30
CA ALA A 182 -5.89 11.90 -13.03
C ALA A 182 -4.61 11.43 -13.76
N ARG A 183 -4.03 10.30 -13.35
CA ARG A 183 -2.78 9.74 -13.89
C ARG A 183 -2.97 8.46 -14.68
N GLY A 184 -4.19 7.97 -14.81
CA GLY A 184 -4.47 6.66 -15.39
C GLY A 184 -3.95 5.49 -14.54
N SER A 185 -3.69 5.75 -13.26
CA SER A 185 -3.23 4.75 -12.29
C SER A 185 -4.38 3.87 -11.82
N ARG A 186 -4.05 2.66 -11.39
CA ARG A 186 -5.05 1.72 -10.91
C ARG A 186 -5.54 2.08 -9.50
N MET A 187 -6.83 2.03 -9.30
CA MET A 187 -7.46 2.11 -7.99
C MET A 187 -8.10 0.76 -7.66
N VAL A 188 -7.72 0.22 -6.50
CA VAL A 188 -8.35 -0.96 -5.88
C VAL A 188 -9.22 -0.46 -4.74
N PRO A 189 -10.54 -0.66 -4.80
CA PRO A 189 -11.43 -0.21 -3.74
C PRO A 189 -11.19 -1.05 -2.47
N ILE A 190 -11.04 -0.39 -1.34
CA ILE A 190 -11.10 -1.06 -0.05
C ILE A 190 -12.55 -1.47 0.17
N GLN A 191 -12.76 -2.76 0.30
CA GLN A 191 -14.09 -3.31 0.58
C GLN A 191 -14.32 -3.30 2.08
N LEU A 192 -15.36 -2.59 2.49
CA LEU A 192 -15.74 -2.44 3.87
C LEU A 192 -17.21 -2.82 4.01
N ASP A 193 -17.52 -3.63 5.00
CA ASP A 193 -18.90 -3.93 5.36
C ASP A 193 -19.45 -2.82 6.24
N GLY A 194 -20.54 -2.20 5.83
CA GLY A 194 -21.19 -1.16 6.59
C GLY A 194 -20.81 0.26 6.18
N GLU A 195 -21.44 1.26 6.78
CA GLU A 195 -21.30 2.67 6.39
C GLU A 195 -20.20 3.42 7.16
N ASN A 196 -19.62 2.82 8.21
CA ASN A 196 -18.71 3.50 9.14
C ASN A 196 -17.44 2.71 9.44
N HIS A 197 -16.37 3.12 8.82
CA HIS A 197 -15.12 2.37 8.70
C HIS A 197 -13.94 3.02 9.41
N THR A 198 -14.16 3.76 10.46
CA THR A 198 -13.10 4.36 11.24
C THR A 198 -12.66 3.42 12.34
N GLY A 199 -11.40 3.04 12.36
CA GLY A 199 -10.79 2.28 13.45
C GLY A 199 -10.56 0.79 13.17
N GLY A 200 -10.50 0.38 11.92
CA GLY A 200 -10.03 -0.94 11.51
C GLY A 200 -8.55 -0.97 11.28
#